data_6cff48f31a65d6396c1d38daf5c7971e
#
_entry.id   6cff48f31a65d6396c1d38daf5c7971e
#
_cell.length_a   1.000
_cell.length_b   1.000
_cell.length_c   1.000
_cell.angle_alpha   90.00
_cell.angle_beta   90.00
_cell.angle_gamma   90.00
#
_symmetry.space_group_name_H-M   'P 1'
#
loop_
_entity.id
_entity.type
_entity.pdbx_description
1 polymer ?
#
loop_
_entity_poly.entity_id
_entity_poly.type
_entity_poly.pdbx_seq_one_letter_code
_entity_poly.pdbx_strand_id
1 'polypeptide(L)'
;TKLGEIKRMDLKRIVNIRANGINSMDLEDGDELVSVRLANTGSDVLMVSQQGISIRFPSTEVRSSSRIAGGVRGMRLRNDDYVVAMDIVDPDGQLLVISERGVCKPTNLNDYRTAHRGGYGVATFRITSKSGPVATARVVKEAEDILIISEQGQVTRTSLAELRILSRRTQGVSIVNMEEKDKTVSIASMDPILRNARDTQPKACLLYTSDAADE
;
A
#
# COMPACT_ATOMS: atom_id res chain seq x y z
N THR A 1 9.03 4.11 -6.44
CA THR A 1 10.12 3.13 -6.21
C THR A 1 10.61 3.18 -4.77
N LYS A 2 11.46 2.24 -4.40
CA LYS A 2 12.08 2.12 -3.07
C LYS A 2 12.97 3.32 -2.72
N LEU A 3 13.71 3.84 -3.69
CA LEU A 3 14.57 5.02 -3.52
C LEU A 3 13.82 6.36 -3.59
N GLY A 4 12.49 6.33 -3.64
CA GLY A 4 11.64 7.51 -3.51
C GLY A 4 11.31 8.20 -4.83
N GLU A 5 11.51 7.56 -5.95
CA GLU A 5 11.05 8.04 -7.23
C GLU A 5 9.58 7.70 -7.47
N ILE A 6 8.90 8.52 -8.25
CA ILE A 6 7.53 8.31 -8.70
C ILE A 6 7.40 8.62 -10.18
N LYS A 7 6.55 7.88 -10.85
CA LYS A 7 6.22 8.06 -12.25
C LYS A 7 4.72 8.07 -12.46
N ARG A 8 4.27 8.92 -13.37
CA ARG A 8 2.89 8.91 -13.86
C ARG A 8 2.88 8.63 -15.36
N MET A 9 1.97 7.77 -15.79
CA MET A 9 1.82 7.39 -17.18
C MET A 9 0.33 7.27 -17.55
N ASP A 10 -0.01 7.63 -18.78
CA ASP A 10 -1.34 7.40 -19.31
C ASP A 10 -1.59 5.90 -19.51
N LEU A 11 -2.71 5.40 -19.00
CA LEU A 11 -3.10 3.99 -19.09
C LEU A 11 -3.15 3.49 -20.56
N LYS A 12 -3.50 4.36 -21.51
CA LYS A 12 -3.50 4.02 -22.94
C LYS A 12 -2.16 3.49 -23.45
N ARG A 13 -1.05 3.84 -22.78
CA ARG A 13 0.30 3.40 -23.17
C ARG A 13 0.60 1.94 -22.84
N ILE A 14 -0.23 1.31 -21.99
CA ILE A 14 -0.08 -0.08 -21.55
C ILE A 14 -1.25 -0.98 -21.93
N VAL A 15 -2.20 -0.50 -22.76
CA VAL A 15 -3.36 -1.30 -23.19
C VAL A 15 -2.92 -2.50 -24.07
N ASN A 16 -1.93 -2.29 -24.93
CA ASN A 16 -1.44 -3.34 -25.84
C ASN A 16 -0.23 -4.06 -25.25
N ILE A 17 -0.47 -4.96 -24.30
CA ILE A 17 0.56 -5.78 -23.66
C ILE A 17 0.79 -7.03 -24.50
N ARG A 18 2.06 -7.34 -24.81
CA ARG A 18 2.47 -8.61 -25.43
C ARG A 18 2.53 -9.71 -24.38
N ALA A 19 2.48 -10.97 -24.81
CA ALA A 19 2.54 -12.12 -23.90
C ALA A 19 3.78 -12.13 -22.97
N ASN A 20 4.91 -11.58 -23.42
CA ASN A 20 6.14 -11.43 -22.65
C ASN A 20 6.20 -10.17 -21.76
N GLY A 21 5.09 -9.42 -21.65
CA GLY A 21 5.03 -8.18 -20.90
C GLY A 21 5.65 -6.98 -21.62
N ILE A 22 5.66 -5.84 -20.96
CA ILE A 22 6.30 -4.61 -21.43
C ILE A 22 6.95 -3.88 -20.26
N ASN A 23 8.09 -3.25 -20.51
CA ASN A 23 8.70 -2.35 -19.53
C ASN A 23 7.82 -1.11 -19.35
N SER A 24 7.49 -0.80 -18.11
CA SER A 24 6.65 0.34 -17.75
C SER A 24 7.42 1.49 -17.06
N MET A 25 8.62 1.23 -16.59
CA MET A 25 9.48 2.20 -15.95
C MET A 25 10.95 1.79 -16.10
N ASP A 26 11.81 2.76 -16.36
CA ASP A 26 13.25 2.60 -16.24
C ASP A 26 13.63 2.84 -14.79
N LEU A 27 14.27 1.87 -14.17
CA LEU A 27 14.71 1.93 -12.77
C LEU A 27 16.21 2.19 -12.72
N GLU A 28 16.63 3.02 -11.77
CA GLU A 28 18.05 3.17 -11.46
C GLU A 28 18.63 1.87 -10.88
N ASP A 29 19.94 1.69 -11.01
CA ASP A 29 20.63 0.52 -10.47
C ASP A 29 20.42 0.42 -8.96
N GLY A 30 19.95 -0.75 -8.51
CA GLY A 30 19.63 -1.03 -7.11
C GLY A 30 18.28 -0.49 -6.62
N ASP A 31 17.48 0.15 -7.48
CA ASP A 31 16.11 0.54 -7.13
C ASP A 31 15.09 -0.57 -7.44
N GLU A 32 13.99 -0.56 -6.74
CA GLU A 32 12.90 -1.55 -6.85
C GLU A 32 11.54 -0.86 -6.96
N LEU A 33 10.63 -1.46 -7.72
CA LEU A 33 9.24 -1.02 -7.77
C LEU A 33 8.49 -1.46 -6.52
N VAL A 34 8.05 -0.51 -5.71
CA VAL A 34 7.33 -0.78 -4.46
C VAL A 34 5.82 -0.85 -4.66
N SER A 35 5.25 0.06 -5.44
CA SER A 35 3.80 0.16 -5.56
C SER A 35 3.37 0.75 -6.89
N VAL A 36 2.22 0.27 -7.38
CA VAL A 36 1.52 0.80 -8.56
C VAL A 36 0.06 1.05 -8.21
N ARG A 37 -0.49 2.18 -8.59
CA ARG A 37 -1.91 2.53 -8.37
C ARG A 37 -2.53 3.17 -9.60
N LEU A 38 -3.81 2.90 -9.78
CA LEU A 38 -4.64 3.69 -10.69
C LEU A 38 -5.01 5.00 -10.01
N ALA A 39 -4.85 6.10 -10.71
CA ALA A 39 -5.15 7.43 -10.18
C ALA A 39 -6.03 8.20 -11.16
N ASN A 40 -7.03 8.88 -10.63
CA ASN A 40 -7.78 9.87 -11.40
C ASN A 40 -6.97 11.17 -11.52
N THR A 41 -7.28 11.96 -12.54
CA THR A 41 -6.66 13.29 -12.71
C THR A 41 -6.98 14.17 -11.50
N GLY A 42 -5.96 14.73 -10.87
CA GLY A 42 -6.11 15.62 -9.73
C GLY A 42 -6.15 14.94 -8.36
N SER A 43 -6.08 13.60 -8.30
CA SER A 43 -5.92 12.91 -7.02
C SER A 43 -4.59 13.25 -6.36
N ASP A 44 -4.55 13.29 -5.03
CA ASP A 44 -3.31 13.37 -4.28
C ASP A 44 -2.66 12.00 -4.13
N VAL A 45 -1.35 11.99 -4.11
CA VAL A 45 -0.50 10.83 -3.83
C VAL A 45 0.03 10.95 -2.40
N LEU A 46 0.10 9.84 -1.70
CA LEU A 46 0.71 9.74 -0.40
C LEU A 46 1.77 8.63 -0.43
N MET A 47 3.02 8.97 -0.13
CA MET A 47 4.14 8.04 -0.02
C MET A 47 4.55 7.91 1.44
N VAL A 48 4.93 6.72 1.87
CA VAL A 48 5.35 6.42 3.25
C VAL A 48 6.69 5.70 3.23
N SER A 49 7.61 6.12 4.10
CA SER A 49 8.92 5.49 4.25
C SER A 49 9.00 4.53 5.44
N GLN A 50 10.00 3.65 5.44
CA GLN A 50 10.26 2.69 6.50
C GLN A 50 10.48 3.38 7.86
N GLN A 51 11.12 4.54 7.87
CA GLN A 51 11.35 5.33 9.09
C GLN A 51 10.12 6.13 9.56
N GLY A 52 8.93 5.81 9.01
CA GLY A 52 7.67 6.40 9.47
C GLY A 52 7.49 7.86 9.07
N ILE A 53 8.04 8.25 7.94
CA ILE A 53 7.83 9.57 7.34
C ILE A 53 6.86 9.43 6.18
N SER A 54 6.02 10.43 5.95
CA SER A 54 5.10 10.46 4.82
C SER A 54 5.11 11.81 4.13
N ILE A 55 4.82 11.79 2.83
CA ILE A 55 4.61 13.00 2.04
C ILE A 55 3.34 12.86 1.21
N ARG A 56 2.53 13.91 1.20
CA ARG A 56 1.32 14.03 0.37
C ARG A 56 1.49 15.17 -0.61
N PHE A 57 1.22 14.92 -1.89
CA PHE A 57 1.30 15.93 -2.95
C PHE A 57 0.33 15.62 -4.09
N PRO A 58 -0.08 16.64 -4.90
CA PRO A 58 -0.97 16.42 -6.02
C PRO A 58 -0.30 15.58 -7.12
N SER A 59 -1.00 14.60 -7.66
CA SER A 59 -0.51 13.78 -8.78
C SER A 59 -0.19 14.61 -10.03
N THR A 60 -0.75 15.80 -10.15
CA THR A 60 -0.49 16.75 -11.24
C THR A 60 0.93 17.29 -11.25
N GLU A 61 1.62 17.29 -10.10
CA GLU A 61 3.03 17.67 -10.03
C GLU A 61 3.97 16.62 -10.68
N VAL A 62 3.47 15.41 -10.89
CA VAL A 62 4.19 14.37 -11.64
C VAL A 62 3.77 14.43 -13.08
N ARG A 63 4.65 14.94 -13.94
CA ARG A 63 4.40 15.00 -15.39
C ARG A 63 4.20 13.60 -15.95
N SER A 64 3.18 13.41 -16.79
CA SER A 64 3.01 12.16 -17.54
C SER A 64 4.18 11.92 -18.48
N SER A 65 4.77 10.74 -18.43
CA SER A 65 5.96 10.35 -19.18
C SER A 65 5.72 9.10 -20.05
N SER A 66 6.68 8.80 -20.94
CA SER A 66 6.65 7.61 -21.76
C SER A 66 6.93 6.34 -20.96
N ARG A 67 6.61 5.16 -21.51
CA ARG A 67 6.86 3.86 -20.89
C ARG A 67 8.30 3.66 -20.42
N ILE A 68 9.25 3.99 -21.29
CA ILE A 68 10.69 3.77 -21.11
C ILE A 68 11.38 4.89 -20.32
N ALA A 69 10.67 5.89 -19.83
CA ALA A 69 11.25 6.93 -19.02
C ALA A 69 11.43 6.45 -17.57
N GLY A 70 12.40 6.98 -16.86
CA GLY A 70 12.56 6.84 -15.42
C GLY A 70 11.51 7.63 -14.63
N GLY A 71 11.66 7.63 -13.33
CA GLY A 71 10.85 8.40 -12.39
C GLY A 71 11.34 9.85 -12.22
N VAL A 72 10.67 10.53 -11.34
CA VAL A 72 11.09 11.82 -10.79
C VAL A 72 11.02 11.71 -9.28
N ARG A 73 11.81 12.48 -8.56
CA ARG A 73 11.80 12.43 -7.10
C ARG A 73 10.42 12.77 -6.54
N GLY A 74 9.78 11.78 -5.92
CA GLY A 74 8.52 11.93 -5.18
C GLY A 74 8.76 12.31 -3.73
N MET A 75 9.72 11.64 -3.07
CA MET A 75 10.08 11.84 -1.68
C MET A 75 11.59 11.92 -1.53
N ARG A 76 12.09 12.84 -0.68
CA ARG A 76 13.50 12.87 -0.28
C ARG A 76 13.68 12.04 0.97
N LEU A 77 14.46 10.98 0.85
CA LEU A 77 14.79 10.07 1.94
C LEU A 77 16.02 10.56 2.71
N ARG A 78 16.14 10.15 3.96
CA ARG A 78 17.29 10.45 4.83
C ARG A 78 18.01 9.15 5.13
N ASN A 79 19.36 9.19 5.05
CA ASN A 79 20.22 8.05 5.35
C ASN A 79 19.69 6.75 4.66
N ASP A 80 19.73 5.63 5.36
CA ASP A 80 19.31 4.31 4.87
C ASP A 80 17.78 4.10 4.86
N ASP A 81 16.97 5.17 4.76
CA ASP A 81 15.52 5.09 4.66
C ASP A 81 15.08 4.74 3.23
N TYR A 82 13.94 4.09 3.09
CA TYR A 82 13.35 3.76 1.80
C TYR A 82 11.82 3.80 1.86
N VAL A 83 11.21 3.98 0.69
CA VAL A 83 9.74 3.97 0.57
C VAL A 83 9.23 2.54 0.69
N VAL A 84 8.23 2.34 1.54
CA VAL A 84 7.57 1.05 1.76
C VAL A 84 6.15 1.02 1.20
N ALA A 85 5.54 2.18 0.97
CA ALA A 85 4.19 2.26 0.41
C ALA A 85 3.97 3.56 -0.36
N MET A 86 3.10 3.46 -1.36
CA MET A 86 2.48 4.60 -2.04
C MET A 86 1.02 4.27 -2.29
N ASP A 87 0.15 5.23 -2.00
CA ASP A 87 -1.27 5.09 -2.29
C ASP A 87 -1.88 6.40 -2.78
N ILE A 88 -3.09 6.31 -3.33
CA ILE A 88 -3.88 7.46 -3.76
C ILE A 88 -4.78 7.87 -2.61
N VAL A 89 -4.80 9.16 -2.33
CA VAL A 89 -5.64 9.73 -1.26
C VAL A 89 -7.11 9.67 -1.67
N ASP A 90 -7.91 8.98 -0.88
CA ASP A 90 -9.38 9.04 -0.91
C ASP A 90 -9.82 10.02 0.19
N PRO A 91 -10.58 11.07 -0.12
CA PRO A 91 -11.01 12.08 0.87
C PRO A 91 -11.72 11.49 2.09
N ASP A 92 -12.46 10.40 1.90
CA ASP A 92 -13.22 9.70 2.95
C ASP A 92 -12.40 8.58 3.62
N GLY A 93 -11.13 8.46 3.28
CA GLY A 93 -10.25 7.40 3.77
C GLY A 93 -9.41 7.80 4.98
N GLN A 94 -8.71 6.82 5.49
CA GLN A 94 -7.73 6.93 6.56
C GLN A 94 -6.42 6.30 6.08
N LEU A 95 -5.28 6.84 6.51
CA LEU A 95 -4.00 6.16 6.31
C LEU A 95 -3.81 5.11 7.41
N LEU A 96 -3.88 3.85 7.04
CA LEU A 96 -3.47 2.74 7.89
C LEU A 96 -1.96 2.52 7.72
N VAL A 97 -1.21 2.59 8.81
CA VAL A 97 0.23 2.29 8.86
C VAL A 97 0.42 1.06 9.72
N ILE A 98 1.18 0.10 9.24
CA ILE A 98 1.54 -1.12 9.98
C ILE A 98 3.05 -1.27 10.04
N SER A 99 3.55 -1.57 11.23
CA SER A 99 4.97 -1.82 11.46
C SER A 99 5.32 -3.30 11.32
N GLU A 100 6.59 -3.62 11.20
CA GLU A 100 7.10 -5.00 11.10
C GLU A 100 6.65 -5.90 12.26
N ARG A 101 6.48 -5.35 13.46
CA ARG A 101 6.06 -6.10 14.65
C ARG A 101 4.54 -6.08 14.91
N GLY A 102 3.72 -5.87 13.88
CA GLY A 102 2.26 -5.95 13.98
C GLY A 102 1.60 -4.81 14.76
N VAL A 103 2.31 -3.70 14.97
CA VAL A 103 1.72 -2.49 15.55
C VAL A 103 1.12 -1.65 14.43
N CYS A 104 -0.15 -1.31 14.54
CA CYS A 104 -0.81 -0.51 13.52
C CYS A 104 -1.58 0.66 14.09
N LYS A 105 -1.93 1.57 13.21
CA LYS A 105 -2.86 2.66 13.48
C LYS A 105 -3.47 3.24 12.22
N PRO A 106 -4.76 3.49 12.21
CA PRO A 106 -5.40 4.39 11.27
C PRO A 106 -5.17 5.85 11.71
N THR A 107 -4.97 6.74 10.74
CA THR A 107 -4.82 8.18 10.95
C THR A 107 -5.67 8.92 9.92
N ASN A 108 -6.37 9.97 10.33
CA ASN A 108 -7.19 10.77 9.43
C ASN A 108 -6.30 11.42 8.34
N LEU A 109 -6.70 11.33 7.09
CA LEU A 109 -5.97 11.93 5.96
C LEU A 109 -5.93 13.46 6.02
N ASN A 110 -6.84 14.10 6.75
CA ASN A 110 -6.81 15.55 6.99
C ASN A 110 -5.61 15.99 7.84
N ASP A 111 -4.99 15.08 8.59
CA ASP A 111 -3.78 15.37 9.36
C ASP A 111 -2.53 15.51 8.46
N TYR A 112 -2.63 15.15 7.18
CA TYR A 112 -1.56 15.19 6.20
C TYR A 112 -1.75 16.36 5.26
N ARG A 113 -1.04 17.47 5.53
CA ARG A 113 -1.04 18.62 4.63
C ARG A 113 -0.50 18.26 3.27
N THR A 114 -1.08 18.79 2.22
CA THR A 114 -0.53 18.74 0.87
C THR A 114 0.74 19.60 0.79
N ALA A 115 1.81 19.05 0.23
CA ALA A 115 3.11 19.67 0.05
C ALA A 115 3.56 19.51 -1.40
N HIS A 116 4.71 20.06 -1.76
CA HIS A 116 5.34 19.78 -3.05
C HIS A 116 6.06 18.43 -3.01
N ARG A 117 6.05 17.69 -4.16
CA ARG A 117 6.83 16.47 -4.30
C ARG A 117 8.33 16.71 -4.07
N GLY A 118 9.05 15.66 -3.71
CA GLY A 118 10.50 15.72 -3.50
C GLY A 118 10.94 16.41 -2.20
N GLY A 119 10.00 16.69 -1.31
CA GLY A 119 10.27 17.14 0.05
C GLY A 119 10.64 15.99 0.99
N TYR A 120 11.04 16.33 2.23
CA TYR A 120 11.36 15.36 3.29
C TYR A 120 10.12 14.76 3.97
N GLY A 121 8.93 15.32 3.72
CA GLY A 121 7.70 14.86 4.35
C GLY A 121 7.58 15.20 5.84
N VAL A 122 6.64 14.53 6.50
CA VAL A 122 6.28 14.72 7.91
C VAL A 122 6.18 13.36 8.60
N ALA A 123 6.46 13.33 9.91
CA ALA A 123 6.34 12.09 10.69
C ALA A 123 4.90 11.59 10.69
N THR A 124 4.72 10.31 10.37
CA THR A 124 3.42 9.61 10.36
C THR A 124 3.33 8.49 11.39
N PHE A 125 4.45 7.91 11.77
CA PHE A 125 4.51 6.81 12.74
C PHE A 125 5.70 7.00 13.68
N ARG A 126 5.49 6.77 14.98
CA ARG A 126 6.56 6.81 15.97
C ARG A 126 7.15 5.41 16.12
N ILE A 127 8.34 5.22 15.59
CA ILE A 127 9.10 3.98 15.73
C ILE A 127 9.62 3.83 17.15
N THR A 128 9.51 2.64 17.70
CA THR A 128 10.03 2.25 19.01
C THR A 128 10.61 0.84 18.91
N SER A 129 11.34 0.41 19.94
CA SER A 129 11.82 -0.97 20.02
C SER A 129 10.71 -2.01 20.00
N LYS A 130 9.49 -1.65 20.43
CA LYS A 130 8.31 -2.54 20.41
C LYS A 130 7.65 -2.63 19.03
N SER A 131 7.60 -1.53 18.29
CA SER A 131 6.95 -1.52 16.97
C SER A 131 7.86 -2.01 15.85
N GLY A 132 9.14 -1.73 15.95
CA GLY A 132 10.03 -1.83 14.80
C GLY A 132 9.70 -0.78 13.73
N PRO A 133 10.38 -0.83 12.58
CA PRO A 133 10.14 0.07 11.46
C PRO A 133 8.76 -0.17 10.81
N VAL A 134 8.35 0.74 9.93
CA VAL A 134 7.12 0.59 9.15
C VAL A 134 7.34 -0.47 8.08
N ALA A 135 6.44 -1.47 8.04
CA ALA A 135 6.43 -2.51 7.02
C ALA A 135 5.68 -2.06 5.77
N THR A 136 4.50 -1.47 5.96
CA THR A 136 3.65 -1.02 4.86
C THR A 136 2.60 -0.02 5.33
N ALA A 137 1.95 0.65 4.38
CA ALA A 137 0.83 1.53 4.64
C ALA A 137 -0.17 1.51 3.49
N ARG A 138 -1.44 1.82 3.78
CA ARG A 138 -2.51 1.85 2.78
C ARG A 138 -3.58 2.86 3.15
N VAL A 139 -4.18 3.47 2.14
CA VAL A 139 -5.42 4.24 2.31
C VAL A 139 -6.59 3.26 2.34
N VAL A 140 -7.40 3.32 3.40
CA VAL A 140 -8.49 2.38 3.70
C VAL A 140 -9.73 3.14 4.14
N LYS A 141 -10.90 2.52 4.01
CA LYS A 141 -12.17 3.07 4.52
C LYS A 141 -12.56 2.38 5.82
N GLU A 142 -13.23 3.10 6.71
CA GLU A 142 -13.60 2.63 8.05
C GLU A 142 -14.39 1.32 8.05
N ALA A 143 -15.22 1.10 7.04
CA ALA A 143 -16.03 -0.12 6.92
C ALA A 143 -15.24 -1.36 6.46
N GLU A 144 -13.99 -1.22 6.03
CA GLU A 144 -13.20 -2.33 5.49
C GLU A 144 -12.67 -3.26 6.59
N ASP A 145 -12.47 -4.52 6.23
CA ASP A 145 -11.60 -5.42 6.97
C ASP A 145 -10.21 -5.43 6.34
N ILE A 146 -9.21 -5.65 7.14
CA ILE A 146 -7.82 -5.80 6.70
C ILE A 146 -7.32 -7.20 6.97
N LEU A 147 -6.56 -7.73 6.03
CA LEU A 147 -5.75 -8.91 6.17
C LEU A 147 -4.30 -8.47 6.34
N ILE A 148 -3.66 -8.91 7.41
CA ILE A 148 -2.24 -8.67 7.67
C ILE A 148 -1.53 -9.98 7.40
N ILE A 149 -0.49 -9.93 6.58
CA ILE A 149 0.25 -11.09 6.13
C ILE A 149 1.68 -10.96 6.63
N SER A 150 2.18 -12.00 7.30
CA SER A 150 3.55 -12.07 7.78
C SER A 150 4.47 -12.80 6.79
N GLU A 151 5.78 -12.66 6.98
CA GLU A 151 6.82 -13.31 6.18
C GLU A 151 6.74 -14.84 6.25
N GLN A 152 6.33 -15.39 7.39
CA GLN A 152 6.16 -16.83 7.58
C GLN A 152 4.78 -17.35 7.14
N GLY A 153 3.95 -16.50 6.52
CA GLY A 153 2.65 -16.88 5.97
C GLY A 153 1.49 -16.86 6.97
N GLN A 154 1.67 -16.32 8.17
CA GLN A 154 0.56 -16.06 9.07
C GLN A 154 -0.36 -14.99 8.49
N VAL A 155 -1.67 -15.22 8.49
CA VAL A 155 -2.68 -14.27 8.05
C VAL A 155 -3.64 -13.94 9.17
N THR A 156 -3.69 -12.68 9.55
CA THR A 156 -4.60 -12.17 10.58
C THR A 156 -5.61 -11.21 9.95
N ARG A 157 -6.89 -11.43 10.23
CA ARG A 157 -7.99 -10.54 9.81
C ARG A 157 -8.41 -9.67 10.98
N THR A 158 -8.54 -8.37 10.74
CA THR A 158 -8.97 -7.38 11.73
C THR A 158 -9.95 -6.40 11.09
N SER A 159 -11.01 -6.03 11.80
CA SER A 159 -11.91 -4.96 11.36
C SER A 159 -11.31 -3.59 11.65
N LEU A 160 -11.34 -2.70 10.67
CA LEU A 160 -10.90 -1.30 10.88
C LEU A 160 -11.79 -0.54 11.86
N ALA A 161 -13.08 -0.88 11.93
CA ALA A 161 -14.01 -0.26 12.88
C ALA A 161 -13.62 -0.49 14.35
N GLU A 162 -12.83 -1.53 14.65
CA GLU A 162 -12.32 -1.82 15.99
C GLU A 162 -11.06 -1.03 16.34
N LEU A 163 -10.43 -0.40 15.35
CA LEU A 163 -9.19 0.32 15.53
C LEU A 163 -9.44 1.81 15.79
N ARG A 164 -8.94 2.28 16.92
CA ARG A 164 -9.03 3.70 17.26
C ARG A 164 -8.17 4.54 16.31
N ILE A 165 -8.76 5.59 15.74
CA ILE A 165 -8.04 6.59 14.95
C ILE A 165 -7.09 7.35 15.87
N LEU A 166 -5.83 7.43 15.48
CA LEU A 166 -4.77 8.07 16.26
C LEU A 166 -4.07 9.16 15.43
N SER A 167 -3.53 10.15 16.14
CA SER A 167 -2.78 11.24 15.51
C SER A 167 -1.47 10.76 14.87
N ARG A 168 -0.93 11.52 13.90
CA ARG A 168 0.25 11.15 13.12
C ARG A 168 1.45 10.66 13.93
N ARG A 169 1.82 11.40 14.99
CA ARG A 169 3.06 11.16 15.75
C ARG A 169 2.93 10.10 16.85
N THR A 170 1.92 9.25 16.81
CA THR A 170 1.74 8.18 17.79
C THR A 170 2.35 6.87 17.33
N GLN A 171 2.55 5.96 18.28
CA GLN A 171 3.12 4.64 18.01
C GLN A 171 2.10 3.66 17.39
N GLY A 172 0.82 3.77 17.75
CA GLY A 172 -0.19 2.79 17.36
C GLY A 172 -0.46 1.73 18.43
N VAL A 173 -1.23 0.72 18.05
CA VAL A 173 -1.68 -0.38 18.90
C VAL A 173 -1.23 -1.72 18.32
N SER A 174 -0.77 -2.64 19.14
CA SER A 174 -0.47 -4.01 18.68
C SER A 174 -1.77 -4.74 18.40
N ILE A 175 -1.91 -5.24 17.17
CA ILE A 175 -3.08 -6.02 16.74
C ILE A 175 -2.70 -7.45 16.33
N VAL A 176 -1.44 -7.71 16.11
CA VAL A 176 -0.90 -9.04 15.83
C VAL A 176 0.28 -9.28 16.75
N ASN A 177 0.26 -10.43 17.44
CA ASN A 177 1.42 -10.89 18.17
C ASN A 177 2.34 -11.62 17.19
N MET A 178 3.41 -10.93 16.77
CA MET A 178 4.43 -11.53 15.92
C MET A 178 5.38 -12.37 16.75
N GLU A 179 5.75 -13.54 16.25
CA GLU A 179 6.85 -14.33 16.80
C GLU A 179 8.18 -13.59 16.63
N GLU A 180 9.19 -13.90 17.45
CA GLU A 180 10.46 -13.15 17.48
C GLU A 180 11.17 -13.05 16.12
N LYS A 181 10.96 -14.03 15.24
CA LYS A 181 11.59 -14.11 13.92
C LYS A 181 10.64 -13.80 12.75
N ASP A 182 9.39 -13.42 13.05
CA ASP A 182 8.42 -13.10 12.03
C ASP A 182 8.21 -11.58 11.93
N LYS A 183 7.78 -11.11 10.78
CA LYS A 183 7.47 -9.70 10.54
C LYS A 183 6.32 -9.54 9.55
N THR A 184 5.58 -8.46 9.69
CA THR A 184 4.58 -8.05 8.70
C THR A 184 5.26 -7.72 7.38
N VAL A 185 4.75 -8.26 6.28
CA VAL A 185 5.25 -7.95 4.93
C VAL A 185 4.22 -7.31 4.03
N SER A 186 2.93 -7.56 4.26
CA SER A 186 1.88 -7.03 3.39
C SER A 186 0.55 -6.86 4.11
N ILE A 187 -0.29 -5.99 3.54
CA ILE A 187 -1.70 -5.85 3.93
C ILE A 187 -2.59 -5.88 2.69
N ALA A 188 -3.78 -6.44 2.85
CA ALA A 188 -4.86 -6.34 1.88
C ALA A 188 -6.11 -5.80 2.55
N SER A 189 -6.86 -4.95 1.87
CA SER A 189 -8.20 -4.54 2.31
C SER A 189 -9.26 -5.43 1.66
N MET A 190 -10.30 -5.72 2.42
CA MET A 190 -11.46 -6.47 1.94
C MET A 190 -12.69 -5.57 2.01
N ASP A 191 -13.44 -5.54 0.92
CA ASP A 191 -14.73 -4.85 0.87
C ASP A 191 -15.72 -5.52 1.84
N PRO A 192 -16.48 -4.76 2.65
CA PRO A 192 -17.47 -5.28 3.57
C PRO A 192 -18.61 -6.06 2.88
N ILE A 193 -18.85 -5.84 1.59
CA ILE A 193 -19.82 -6.62 0.81
C ILE A 193 -19.50 -8.12 0.83
N LEU A 194 -18.23 -8.48 0.93
CA LEU A 194 -17.81 -9.89 1.04
C LEU A 194 -18.04 -10.49 2.44
N ARG A 195 -18.40 -9.70 3.45
CA ARG A 195 -18.82 -10.21 4.77
C ARG A 195 -20.09 -11.05 4.67
N ASN A 196 -21.04 -10.62 3.84
CA ASN A 196 -22.36 -11.25 3.72
C ASN A 196 -22.38 -12.44 2.74
N ALA A 197 -21.31 -12.63 1.95
CA ALA A 197 -21.22 -13.74 1.00
C ALA A 197 -20.99 -15.11 1.68
N ARG A 198 -20.69 -15.16 2.99
CA ARG A 198 -20.52 -16.43 3.72
C ARG A 198 -21.83 -17.06 4.17
N ASP A 199 -22.94 -16.32 4.22
CA ASP A 199 -24.25 -16.86 4.56
C ASP A 199 -25.02 -17.40 3.35
N THR A 200 -24.56 -17.14 2.14
CA THR A 200 -25.01 -17.83 0.94
C THR A 200 -23.95 -18.84 0.56
N GLN A 201 -24.16 -20.12 0.92
CA GLN A 201 -23.34 -21.21 0.40
C GLN A 201 -23.19 -21.06 -1.12
N PRO A 202 -21.98 -21.00 -1.67
CA PRO A 202 -21.83 -21.08 -3.10
C PRO A 202 -22.38 -22.43 -3.52
N LYS A 203 -23.45 -22.45 -4.29
CA LYS A 203 -23.85 -23.63 -5.04
C LYS A 203 -22.60 -24.13 -5.73
N ALA A 204 -22.23 -25.36 -5.43
CA ALA A 204 -21.04 -26.01 -5.95
C ALA A 204 -20.84 -25.65 -7.42
N CYS A 205 -19.71 -25.05 -7.72
CA CYS A 205 -19.24 -24.92 -9.07
C CYS A 205 -18.99 -26.36 -9.55
N LEU A 206 -19.87 -26.89 -10.35
CA LEU A 206 -19.69 -28.18 -11.03
C LEU A 206 -18.44 -28.03 -11.90
N LEU A 207 -17.32 -28.55 -11.41
CA LEU A 207 -16.17 -28.82 -12.22
C LEU A 207 -16.61 -29.77 -13.34
N TYR A 208 -16.49 -29.29 -14.55
CA TYR A 208 -16.68 -30.08 -15.75
C TYR A 208 -15.59 -31.14 -15.77
N THR A 209 -15.90 -32.35 -15.35
CA THR A 209 -15.11 -33.53 -15.68
C THR A 209 -15.55 -33.98 -17.04
N SER A 210 -14.74 -33.70 -18.05
CA SER A 210 -14.85 -34.36 -19.35
C SER A 210 -14.34 -35.79 -19.20
N ASP A 211 -15.23 -36.71 -18.94
CA ASP A 211 -14.96 -38.12 -19.22
C ASP A 211 -15.06 -38.29 -20.74
N ALA A 212 -13.91 -38.31 -21.36
CA ALA A 212 -13.72 -38.94 -22.67
C ALA A 212 -13.17 -40.33 -22.41
N ALA A 213 -14.06 -41.31 -22.38
CA ALA A 213 -13.71 -42.69 -22.50
C ALA A 213 -14.66 -43.35 -23.49
N ASP A 214 -14.05 -44.04 -24.44
CA ASP A 214 -14.51 -45.23 -25.20
C ASP A 214 -15.53 -44.98 -26.33
N GLU A 215 -15.05 -44.98 -27.52
CA GLU A 215 -15.03 -46.10 -28.51
C GLU A 215 -14.25 -45.72 -29.77
#